data_23e3f001ff41b1e3f904816b877e3dc4
#
_entry.id   23e3f001ff41b1e3f904816b877e3dc4
#
_cell.length_a   1.000
_cell.length_b   1.000
_cell.length_c   1.000
_cell.angle_alpha   90.00
_cell.angle_beta   90.00
_cell.angle_gamma   90.00
#
_symmetry.space_group_name_H-M   'P 1'
#
loop_
_entity.id
_entity.type
_entity.pdbx_description
1 polymer ?
#
loop_
_entity_poly.entity_id
_entity_poly.type
_entity_poly.pdbx_seq_one_letter_code
_entity_poly.pdbx_strand_id
1 'polypeptide(L)'
;AKDSGLPVLAQGQIDKDVPKAGYYVTPTLFGQVPPEHALAQEEVFGPVLAAMPFDDEAHAIALANGTHYGLLAAIWTENGGRQQRVAKALQCGQVFINSFGAGGGVELPFGGVKRSGHGREKGFLALEEMSTTKTVVHFHG
;
A
#
# COMPACT_ATOMS: atom_id res chain seq x y z
N ALA A 1 -3.00 -19.56 4.94
CA ALA A 1 -3.44 -19.39 3.54
C ALA A 1 -3.57 -20.73 2.81
N LYS A 2 -2.52 -21.55 2.76
CA LYS A 2 -2.62 -22.88 2.10
C LYS A 2 -3.67 -23.77 2.76
N ASP A 3 -3.75 -23.74 4.08
CA ASP A 3 -4.71 -24.54 4.86
C ASP A 3 -6.14 -23.99 4.78
N SER A 4 -6.34 -22.77 4.33
CA SER A 4 -7.67 -22.16 4.12
C SER A 4 -8.29 -22.45 2.75
N GLY A 5 -7.65 -23.28 1.92
CA GLY A 5 -8.19 -23.71 0.63
C GLY A 5 -8.17 -22.64 -0.46
N LEU A 6 -7.46 -21.53 -0.28
CA LEU A 6 -7.33 -20.50 -1.32
C LEU A 6 -6.59 -21.04 -2.54
N PRO A 7 -7.07 -20.76 -3.76
CA PRO A 7 -6.40 -21.19 -4.97
C PRO A 7 -5.05 -20.49 -5.14
N VAL A 8 -4.01 -21.27 -5.39
CA VAL A 8 -2.68 -20.78 -5.77
C VAL A 8 -2.70 -20.56 -7.29
N LEU A 9 -2.62 -19.31 -7.72
CA LEU A 9 -2.59 -18.95 -9.15
C LEU A 9 -1.19 -19.08 -9.74
N ALA A 10 -0.18 -18.75 -8.97
CA ALA A 10 1.20 -18.88 -9.36
C ALA A 10 2.10 -19.10 -8.13
N GLN A 11 3.15 -19.86 -8.32
CA GLN A 11 4.17 -20.06 -7.30
C GLN A 11 5.54 -20.11 -7.96
N GLY A 12 6.48 -19.33 -7.45
CA GLY A 12 7.87 -19.37 -7.89
C GLY A 12 8.61 -20.62 -7.37
N GLN A 13 9.85 -20.67 -7.65
CA GLN A 13 10.75 -21.74 -7.15
C GLN A 13 11.93 -21.10 -6.41
N ILE A 14 12.40 -21.78 -5.39
CA ILE A 14 13.67 -21.44 -4.73
C ILE A 14 14.76 -22.11 -5.52
N ASP A 15 15.82 -21.37 -5.82
CA ASP A 15 16.97 -21.90 -6.53
C ASP A 15 17.57 -23.09 -5.75
N LYS A 16 18.06 -24.09 -6.48
CA LYS A 16 18.63 -25.31 -5.90
C LYS A 16 19.99 -25.06 -5.23
N ASP A 17 20.68 -24.00 -5.66
CA ASP A 17 22.03 -23.66 -5.21
C ASP A 17 22.06 -22.73 -4.00
N VAL A 18 20.89 -22.44 -3.38
CA VAL A 18 20.85 -21.62 -2.16
C VAL A 18 21.43 -22.38 -0.94
N PRO A 19 22.07 -21.69 -0.01
CA PRO A 19 22.57 -22.28 1.23
C PRO A 19 21.47 -22.99 2.02
N LYS A 20 21.68 -24.25 2.39
CA LYS A 20 20.68 -25.07 3.12
C LYS A 20 20.29 -24.50 4.49
N ALA A 21 21.13 -23.68 5.10
CA ALA A 21 20.89 -23.03 6.40
C ALA A 21 20.10 -21.70 6.29
N GLY A 22 19.72 -21.27 5.08
CA GLY A 22 18.98 -20.02 4.88
C GLY A 22 17.47 -20.20 5.08
N TYR A 23 16.79 -19.07 5.40
CA TYR A 23 15.34 -19.01 5.52
C TYR A 23 14.76 -18.49 4.20
N TYR A 24 14.35 -19.39 3.33
CA TYR A 24 13.80 -19.05 2.01
C TYR A 24 12.32 -19.32 1.96
N VAL A 25 11.56 -18.37 1.44
CA VAL A 25 10.12 -18.49 1.24
C VAL A 25 9.80 -18.40 -0.24
N THR A 26 9.03 -19.35 -0.75
CA THR A 26 8.61 -19.40 -2.14
C THR A 26 7.61 -18.27 -2.44
N PRO A 27 7.89 -17.39 -3.42
CA PRO A 27 6.91 -16.38 -3.85
C PRO A 27 5.61 -17.04 -4.29
N THR A 28 4.49 -16.56 -3.77
CA THR A 28 3.18 -17.19 -4.01
C THR A 28 2.11 -16.13 -4.28
N LEU A 29 1.35 -16.34 -5.36
CA LEU A 29 0.16 -15.56 -5.69
C LEU A 29 -1.08 -16.39 -5.37
N PHE A 30 -1.90 -15.91 -4.44
CA PHE A 30 -3.23 -16.46 -4.15
C PHE A 30 -4.30 -15.70 -4.91
N GLY A 31 -5.28 -16.42 -5.45
CA GLY A 31 -6.42 -15.87 -6.16
C GLY A 31 -7.72 -15.98 -5.37
N GLN A 32 -8.74 -15.26 -5.86
CA GLN A 32 -10.09 -15.27 -5.29
C GLN A 32 -10.10 -15.09 -3.76
N VAL A 33 -9.19 -14.25 -3.27
CA VAL A 33 -9.07 -14.00 -1.84
C VAL A 33 -10.30 -13.21 -1.37
N PRO A 34 -11.09 -13.72 -0.41
CA PRO A 34 -12.22 -12.97 0.13
C PRO A 34 -11.72 -11.69 0.81
N PRO A 35 -12.47 -10.57 0.71
CA PRO A 35 -12.05 -9.29 1.30
C PRO A 35 -11.82 -9.35 2.82
N GLU A 36 -12.54 -10.22 3.52
CA GLU A 36 -12.43 -10.42 4.97
C GLU A 36 -11.33 -11.41 5.39
N HIS A 37 -10.71 -12.08 4.43
CA HIS A 37 -9.66 -13.06 4.72
C HIS A 37 -8.40 -12.37 5.28
N ALA A 38 -7.68 -13.03 6.18
CA ALA A 38 -6.45 -12.49 6.78
C ALA A 38 -5.42 -12.01 5.75
N LEU A 39 -5.26 -12.70 4.61
CA LEU A 39 -4.38 -12.26 3.52
C LEU A 39 -4.77 -10.92 2.88
N ALA A 40 -6.06 -10.53 2.97
CA ALA A 40 -6.53 -9.26 2.47
C ALA A 40 -6.48 -8.15 3.54
N GLN A 41 -6.47 -8.51 4.81
CA GLN A 41 -6.58 -7.58 5.93
C GLN A 41 -5.30 -7.42 6.75
N GLU A 42 -4.38 -8.36 6.66
CA GLU A 42 -3.14 -8.37 7.43
C GLU A 42 -1.93 -8.34 6.51
N GLU A 43 -0.91 -7.59 6.90
CA GLU A 43 0.35 -7.54 6.17
C GLU A 43 1.19 -8.79 6.45
N VAL A 44 1.40 -9.62 5.43
CA VAL A 44 2.21 -10.85 5.56
C VAL A 44 3.70 -10.54 5.73
N PHE A 45 4.16 -9.41 5.21
CA PHE A 45 5.56 -8.98 5.18
C PHE A 45 6.51 -10.04 4.58
N GLY A 46 6.09 -10.61 3.45
CA GLY A 46 6.79 -11.67 2.74
C GLY A 46 6.40 -11.72 1.26
N PRO A 47 6.97 -12.63 0.46
CA PRO A 47 6.76 -12.72 -0.97
C PRO A 47 5.40 -13.36 -1.31
N VAL A 48 4.33 -12.74 -0.86
CA VAL A 48 2.96 -13.21 -1.04
C VAL A 48 2.11 -12.10 -1.64
N LEU A 49 1.31 -12.43 -2.65
CA LEU A 49 0.31 -11.56 -3.24
C LEU A 49 -1.09 -12.18 -3.09
N ALA A 50 -2.06 -11.34 -2.76
CA ALA A 50 -3.48 -11.68 -2.72
C ALA A 50 -4.20 -11.00 -3.89
N ALA A 51 -4.81 -11.78 -4.78
CA ALA A 51 -5.59 -11.26 -5.90
C ALA A 51 -7.08 -11.39 -5.59
N MET A 52 -7.80 -10.29 -5.78
CA MET A 52 -9.24 -10.20 -5.62
C MET A 52 -9.84 -9.71 -6.93
N PRO A 53 -10.77 -10.45 -7.55
CA PRO A 53 -11.50 -9.95 -8.72
C PRO A 53 -12.47 -8.84 -8.30
N PHE A 54 -12.77 -7.95 -9.22
CA PHE A 54 -13.79 -6.91 -9.05
C PHE A 54 -14.63 -6.79 -10.32
N ASP A 55 -15.86 -6.34 -10.17
CA ASP A 55 -16.84 -6.28 -11.26
C ASP A 55 -16.80 -4.94 -12.00
N ASP A 56 -16.60 -3.85 -11.25
CA ASP A 56 -16.58 -2.49 -11.77
C ASP A 56 -15.64 -1.55 -10.98
N GLU A 57 -15.59 -0.28 -11.41
CA GLU A 57 -14.76 0.75 -10.79
C GLU A 57 -15.11 1.01 -9.32
N ALA A 58 -16.41 1.00 -8.98
CA ALA A 58 -16.87 1.23 -7.63
C ALA A 58 -16.49 0.08 -6.70
N HIS A 59 -16.63 -1.16 -7.17
CA HIS A 59 -16.22 -2.36 -6.45
C HIS A 59 -14.70 -2.39 -6.24
N ALA A 60 -13.89 -2.06 -7.26
CA ALA A 60 -12.44 -1.95 -7.12
C ALA A 60 -12.02 -0.95 -6.04
N ILE A 61 -12.65 0.23 -6.01
CA ILE A 61 -12.41 1.27 -5.00
C ILE A 61 -12.83 0.77 -3.61
N ALA A 62 -13.96 0.10 -3.49
CA ALA A 62 -14.43 -0.46 -2.23
C ALA A 62 -13.45 -1.51 -1.67
N LEU A 63 -12.98 -2.44 -2.50
CA LEU A 63 -11.98 -3.42 -2.12
C LEU A 63 -10.66 -2.77 -1.69
N ALA A 64 -10.16 -1.83 -2.48
CA ALA A 64 -8.90 -1.14 -2.18
C ALA A 64 -8.97 -0.33 -0.86
N ASN A 65 -10.13 0.26 -0.56
CA ASN A 65 -10.35 1.01 0.67
C ASN A 65 -10.77 0.14 1.85
N GLY A 66 -11.16 -1.11 1.62
CA GLY A 66 -11.69 -2.05 2.60
C GLY A 66 -10.66 -2.66 3.55
N THR A 67 -9.50 -2.06 3.70
CA THR A 67 -8.43 -2.48 4.63
C THR A 67 -8.15 -1.41 5.68
N HIS A 68 -7.56 -1.83 6.79
CA HIS A 68 -7.08 -0.92 7.84
C HIS A 68 -5.81 -0.15 7.46
N TYR A 69 -5.19 -0.44 6.32
CA TYR A 69 -4.00 0.20 5.82
C TYR A 69 -4.32 1.22 4.72
N GLY A 70 -3.39 2.11 4.45
CA GLY A 70 -3.51 3.13 3.42
C GLY A 70 -2.17 3.82 3.17
N LEU A 71 -1.13 3.05 2.84
CA LEU A 71 0.18 3.62 2.55
C LEU A 71 0.24 4.12 1.12
N LEU A 72 0.12 3.21 0.17
CA LEU A 72 0.17 3.54 -1.25
C LEU A 72 -0.77 2.64 -2.07
N ALA A 73 -1.10 3.10 -3.28
CA ALA A 73 -1.80 2.32 -4.28
C ALA A 73 -1.21 2.59 -5.68
N ALA A 74 -1.40 1.64 -6.59
CA ALA A 74 -1.08 1.81 -8.00
C ALA A 74 -2.33 1.53 -8.85
N ILE A 75 -2.54 2.35 -9.89
CA ILE A 75 -3.67 2.24 -10.82
C ILE A 75 -3.10 2.04 -12.21
N TRP A 76 -3.55 1.00 -12.90
CA TRP A 76 -3.14 0.70 -14.25
C TRP A 76 -4.35 0.80 -15.20
N THR A 77 -4.42 1.86 -15.98
CA THR A 77 -5.49 2.11 -16.95
C THR A 77 -5.08 3.19 -17.96
N GLU A 78 -5.52 3.05 -19.20
CA GLU A 78 -5.34 4.07 -20.25
C GLU A 78 -6.41 5.17 -20.18
N ASN A 79 -7.52 4.93 -19.49
CA ASN A 79 -8.62 5.89 -19.38
C ASN A 79 -8.28 7.01 -18.40
N GLY A 80 -7.97 8.21 -18.91
CA GLY A 80 -7.58 9.38 -18.09
C GLY A 80 -8.66 9.82 -17.10
N GLY A 81 -9.94 9.72 -17.47
CA GLY A 81 -11.05 10.02 -16.54
C GLY A 81 -11.08 9.06 -15.35
N ARG A 82 -10.85 7.76 -15.61
CA ARG A 82 -10.74 6.74 -14.56
C ARG A 82 -9.53 6.97 -13.67
N GLN A 83 -8.38 7.32 -14.25
CA GLN A 83 -7.17 7.65 -13.48
C GLN A 83 -7.47 8.68 -12.39
N GLN A 84 -8.14 9.78 -12.77
CA GLN A 84 -8.45 10.87 -11.84
C GLN A 84 -9.53 10.50 -10.81
N ARG A 85 -10.60 9.85 -11.23
CA ARG A 85 -11.68 9.46 -10.30
C ARG A 85 -11.19 8.46 -9.26
N VAL A 86 -10.48 7.41 -9.70
CA VAL A 86 -10.00 6.37 -8.80
C VAL A 86 -8.91 6.93 -7.88
N ALA A 87 -7.94 7.71 -8.40
CA ALA A 87 -6.92 8.33 -7.57
C ALA A 87 -7.52 9.20 -6.46
N LYS A 88 -8.57 9.97 -6.76
CA LYS A 88 -9.27 10.81 -5.78
C LYS A 88 -10.04 10.00 -4.74
N ALA A 89 -10.56 8.84 -5.11
CA ALA A 89 -11.40 8.00 -4.25
C ALA A 89 -10.59 7.07 -3.33
N LEU A 90 -9.35 6.77 -3.66
CA LEU A 90 -8.50 5.90 -2.87
C LEU A 90 -8.05 6.57 -1.56
N GLN A 91 -8.20 5.86 -0.45
CA GLN A 91 -7.84 6.29 0.89
C GLN A 91 -6.43 5.83 1.26
N CYS A 92 -5.45 6.41 0.62
CA CYS A 92 -4.04 6.13 0.86
C CYS A 92 -3.18 7.40 0.76
N GLY A 93 -1.96 7.31 1.23
CA GLY A 93 -1.05 8.46 1.24
C GLY A 93 -0.45 8.78 -0.11
N GLN A 94 -0.27 7.79 -0.97
CA GLN A 94 0.30 7.96 -2.31
C GLN A 94 -0.45 7.14 -3.35
N VAL A 95 -0.66 7.71 -4.53
CA VAL A 95 -1.25 7.00 -5.69
C VAL A 95 -0.31 7.12 -6.87
N PHE A 96 0.07 5.99 -7.43
CA PHE A 96 0.85 5.90 -8.65
C PHE A 96 -0.06 5.51 -9.82
N ILE A 97 0.05 6.20 -10.95
CA ILE A 97 -0.75 5.93 -12.15
C ILE A 97 0.17 5.39 -13.24
N ASN A 98 -0.16 4.20 -13.75
CA ASN A 98 0.62 3.48 -14.76
C ASN A 98 2.12 3.38 -14.43
N SER A 99 2.42 3.35 -13.15
CA SER A 99 3.76 3.23 -12.61
C SER A 99 3.72 2.52 -11.28
N PHE A 100 4.88 2.11 -10.83
CA PHE A 100 5.09 1.54 -9.51
C PHE A 100 6.30 2.23 -8.90
N GLY A 101 6.13 2.76 -7.71
CA GLY A 101 7.24 3.38 -7.01
C GLY A 101 6.99 3.43 -5.51
N ALA A 102 7.98 3.07 -4.74
CA ALA A 102 7.98 3.25 -3.31
C ALA A 102 8.59 4.61 -2.98
N GLY A 103 7.74 5.59 -2.73
CA GLY A 103 8.13 6.82 -2.10
C GLY A 103 8.67 7.94 -3.00
N GLY A 104 8.72 7.79 -4.31
CA GLY A 104 9.18 8.86 -5.21
C GLY A 104 10.55 9.44 -4.84
N GLY A 105 10.83 10.68 -5.24
CA GLY A 105 12.02 11.44 -4.84
C GLY A 105 11.91 12.02 -3.42
N VAL A 106 12.98 12.65 -2.97
CA VAL A 106 13.01 13.30 -1.64
C VAL A 106 12.08 14.51 -1.55
N GLU A 107 11.70 15.07 -2.68
CA GLU A 107 10.80 16.21 -2.81
C GLU A 107 9.33 15.84 -2.63
N LEU A 108 8.96 14.55 -2.76
CA LEU A 108 7.58 14.09 -2.65
C LEU A 108 7.28 13.61 -1.23
N PRO A 109 6.22 14.14 -0.59
CA PRO A 109 5.83 13.69 0.73
C PRO A 109 5.52 12.18 0.72
N PHE A 110 6.04 11.47 1.72
CA PHE A 110 5.81 10.05 1.91
C PHE A 110 5.13 9.79 3.26
N GLY A 111 4.12 8.97 3.27
CA GLY A 111 3.42 8.55 4.48
C GLY A 111 2.03 8.04 4.17
N GLY A 112 1.46 7.32 5.12
CA GLY A 112 0.16 6.68 5.00
C GLY A 112 -0.96 7.42 5.72
N VAL A 113 -2.11 6.78 5.67
CA VAL A 113 -3.30 7.08 6.48
C VAL A 113 -3.75 5.80 7.19
N LYS A 114 -4.77 5.88 8.03
CA LYS A 114 -5.28 4.74 8.80
C LYS A 114 -4.14 4.16 9.67
N ARG A 115 -3.99 2.83 9.71
CA ARG A 115 -2.90 2.16 10.45
C ARG A 115 -1.53 2.26 9.78
N SER A 116 -1.45 2.73 8.55
CA SER A 116 -0.17 2.99 7.88
C SER A 116 0.54 4.25 8.38
N GLY A 117 -0.03 4.97 9.32
CA GLY A 117 0.63 6.02 10.06
C GLY A 117 -0.02 7.40 9.96
N HIS A 118 0.66 8.36 10.53
CA HIS A 118 0.32 9.79 10.54
C HIS A 118 1.50 10.60 10.03
N GLY A 119 1.25 11.87 9.69
CA GLY A 119 2.30 12.76 9.22
C GLY A 119 2.84 12.41 7.86
N ARG A 120 3.88 13.12 7.48
CA ARG A 120 4.58 12.90 6.21
C ARG A 120 6.07 13.04 6.39
N GLU A 121 6.79 12.05 5.87
CA GLU A 121 8.23 12.13 5.68
C GLU A 121 8.51 12.74 4.30
N LYS A 122 9.69 13.31 4.12
CA LYS A 122 10.15 13.93 2.88
C LYS A 122 9.31 15.15 2.47
N GLY A 123 9.76 15.79 1.40
CA GLY A 123 9.17 17.03 0.92
C GLY A 123 9.18 18.15 1.98
N PHE A 124 8.55 19.25 1.67
CA PHE A 124 8.45 20.39 2.61
C PHE A 124 7.64 20.04 3.87
N LEU A 125 6.67 19.13 3.79
CA LEU A 125 5.87 18.73 4.94
C LEU A 125 6.70 18.11 6.05
N ALA A 126 7.80 17.43 5.72
CA ALA A 126 8.69 16.86 6.72
C ALA A 126 9.34 17.91 7.62
N LEU A 127 9.56 19.13 7.13
CA LEU A 127 10.10 20.22 7.92
C LEU A 127 9.11 20.68 9.00
N GLU A 128 7.83 20.71 8.67
CA GLU A 128 6.77 21.03 9.62
C GLU A 128 6.62 19.92 10.68
N GLU A 129 6.62 18.66 10.25
CA GLU A 129 6.50 17.50 11.15
C GLU A 129 7.67 17.38 12.14
N MET A 130 8.86 17.85 11.75
CA MET A 130 10.06 17.83 12.61
C MET A 130 10.24 19.12 13.43
N SER A 131 9.26 20.02 13.40
CA SER A 131 9.31 21.29 14.12
C SER A 131 8.14 21.42 15.09
N THR A 132 8.28 22.33 16.03
CA THR A 132 7.23 22.66 16.99
C THR A 132 6.95 24.14 16.97
N THR A 133 5.67 24.51 16.81
CA THR A 133 5.24 25.91 16.90
C THR A 133 5.23 26.35 18.37
N LYS A 134 5.89 27.48 18.68
CA LYS A 134 5.85 28.14 19.98
C LYS A 134 5.36 29.57 19.81
N THR A 135 4.31 29.93 20.52
CA THR A 135 3.83 31.30 20.61
C THR A 135 4.45 31.98 21.81
N VAL A 136 5.05 33.14 21.58
CA VAL A 136 5.58 34.00 22.66
C VAL A 136 4.86 35.33 22.57
N VAL A 137 4.20 35.70 23.66
CA VAL A 137 3.51 37.00 23.79
C VAL A 137 4.27 37.82 24.84
N HIS A 138 4.71 39.00 24.43
CA HIS A 138 5.45 39.91 25.31
C HIS A 138 4.68 41.24 25.46
N PHE A 139 4.32 41.57 26.67
CA PHE A 139 3.72 42.87 27.01
C PHE A 139 4.83 43.80 27.50
N HIS A 140 4.94 44.93 26.80
CA HIS A 140 5.80 46.02 27.26
C HIS A 140 4.95 46.95 28.10
N GLY A 141 5.27 47.06 29.38
CA GLY A 141 4.66 48.02 30.33
C GLY A 141 5.05 49.47 30.04
#